data_2692e67db9f7a16ce590665a3814f8a5
#
_entry.id   2692e67db9f7a16ce590665a3814f8a5
#
_cell.length_a   1.000
_cell.length_b   1.000
_cell.length_c   1.000
_cell.angle_alpha   90.00
_cell.angle_beta   90.00
_cell.angle_gamma   90.00
#
_symmetry.space_group_name_H-M   'P 1'
#
loop_
_entity.id
_entity.type
_entity.pdbx_description
1 polymer ?
#
loop_
_entity_poly.entity_id
_entity_poly.type
_entity_poly.pdbx_seq_one_letter_code
_entity_poly.pdbx_strand_id
1 'polypeptide(L)'
;MPHIIDRRLFDKSGVLKRVLITRPEPGATETAVRLTASGFLPVIAPILSIIGSEIRAPDRMAATILTSRNAVPACKPSLYDRPVFAVGTATARLAAEAGFRRVFNADGDAAALVDMIADTLFPADGPLFLPTGQGQGINLAISLRLRGFRVLRRIAYRAARVPVLPQSAEIHLKQGLLAAALFFSGETACHFVRLIQAAGLVAAVRDVEAVSISTRAAVPLRSLPWRRISVAAKPNQDAMLALLK
;
A
#
# COMPACT_ATOMS: atom_id res chain seq x y z
N MET A 1 29.40 8.18 22.35
CA MET A 1 29.84 8.22 20.94
C MET A 1 29.11 9.37 20.26
N PRO A 2 29.81 10.34 19.63
CA PRO A 2 29.13 11.42 18.92
C PRO A 2 28.36 10.80 17.75
N HIS A 3 27.03 11.04 17.67
CA HIS A 3 26.23 10.71 16.51
C HIS A 3 26.79 11.47 15.31
N ILE A 4 27.38 10.74 14.36
CA ILE A 4 27.79 11.31 13.08
C ILE A 4 26.49 11.72 12.38
N ILE A 5 26.24 13.04 12.34
CA ILE A 5 25.09 13.59 11.63
C ILE A 5 25.32 13.34 10.13
N ASP A 6 24.54 12.46 9.52
CA ASP A 6 24.62 12.20 8.07
C ASP A 6 24.15 13.43 7.29
N ARG A 7 25.11 14.20 6.77
CA ARG A 7 24.87 15.44 5.99
C ARG A 7 23.97 15.22 4.79
N ARG A 8 23.81 13.98 4.31
CA ARG A 8 22.92 13.63 3.18
C ARG A 8 21.45 13.79 3.52
N LEU A 9 21.08 13.82 4.81
CA LEU A 9 19.70 14.01 5.29
C LEU A 9 19.25 15.48 5.26
N PHE A 10 20.17 16.41 5.04
CA PHE A 10 19.90 17.84 5.04
C PHE A 10 19.88 18.38 3.60
N ASP A 11 19.05 19.39 3.38
CA ASP A 11 19.06 20.18 2.17
C ASP A 11 20.23 21.21 2.20
N LYS A 12 20.30 22.05 1.17
CA LYS A 12 21.34 23.10 1.06
C LYS A 12 21.23 24.16 2.17
N SER A 13 20.10 24.26 2.85
CA SER A 13 19.81 25.20 3.94
C SER A 13 20.05 24.59 5.33
N GLY A 14 20.54 23.35 5.40
CA GLY A 14 20.74 22.64 6.67
C GLY A 14 19.43 22.13 7.32
N VAL A 15 18.34 22.08 6.58
CA VAL A 15 17.05 21.57 7.03
C VAL A 15 16.89 20.10 6.60
N LEU A 16 16.29 19.27 7.45
CA LEU A 16 16.00 17.87 7.12
C LEU A 16 15.14 17.77 5.85
N LYS A 17 15.55 16.86 4.97
CA LYS A 17 14.87 16.64 3.70
C LYS A 17 13.44 16.13 3.91
N ARG A 18 12.50 16.78 3.25
CA ARG A 18 11.09 16.36 3.23
C ARG A 18 10.81 15.41 2.11
N VAL A 19 10.05 14.34 2.43
CA VAL A 19 9.69 13.28 1.48
C VAL A 19 8.18 13.16 1.41
N LEU A 20 7.63 13.38 0.22
CA LEU A 20 6.20 13.28 -0.06
C LEU A 20 5.77 11.81 -0.16
N ILE A 21 4.73 11.44 0.57
CA ILE A 21 4.13 10.11 0.57
C ILE A 21 2.77 10.19 -0.13
N THR A 22 2.65 9.55 -1.31
CA THR A 22 1.46 9.64 -2.17
C THR A 22 0.50 8.45 -2.03
N ARG A 23 0.91 7.39 -1.34
CA ARG A 23 0.08 6.17 -1.17
C ARG A 23 -1.04 6.39 -0.16
N PRO A 24 -2.17 5.65 -0.28
CA PRO A 24 -3.28 5.73 0.69
C PRO A 24 -2.91 5.13 2.05
N GLU A 25 -3.73 5.48 3.06
CA GLU A 25 -3.70 4.83 4.36
C GLU A 25 -4.13 3.33 4.28
N PRO A 26 -3.69 2.50 5.23
CA PRO A 26 -2.80 2.79 6.36
C PRO A 26 -1.31 2.80 5.99
N GLY A 27 -0.97 2.57 4.73
CA GLY A 27 0.40 2.51 4.24
C GLY A 27 1.14 3.85 4.30
N ALA A 28 0.43 4.98 4.21
CA ALA A 28 1.05 6.31 4.29
C ALA A 28 1.66 6.55 5.67
N THR A 29 0.90 6.32 6.74
CA THR A 29 1.38 6.43 8.13
C THR A 29 2.55 5.48 8.42
N GLU A 30 2.48 4.23 7.95
CA GLU A 30 3.58 3.27 8.12
C GLU A 30 4.87 3.74 7.43
N THR A 31 4.73 4.28 6.22
CA THR A 31 5.87 4.85 5.49
C THR A 31 6.44 6.07 6.22
N ALA A 32 5.57 6.92 6.78
CA ALA A 32 5.98 8.10 7.54
C ALA A 32 6.82 7.72 8.77
N VAL A 33 6.39 6.74 9.55
CA VAL A 33 7.16 6.23 10.71
C VAL A 33 8.56 5.78 10.29
N ARG A 34 8.68 5.05 9.19
CA ARG A 34 9.97 4.56 8.68
C ARG A 34 10.87 5.68 8.16
N LEU A 35 10.30 6.68 7.48
CA LEU A 35 11.05 7.86 7.04
C LEU A 35 11.58 8.65 8.23
N THR A 36 10.76 8.88 9.26
CA THR A 36 11.17 9.55 10.49
C THR A 36 12.30 8.79 11.19
N ALA A 37 12.20 7.47 11.31
CA ALA A 37 13.25 6.62 11.87
C ALA A 37 14.56 6.67 11.04
N SER A 38 14.46 7.02 9.75
CA SER A 38 15.61 7.19 8.85
C SER A 38 16.11 8.65 8.75
N GLY A 39 15.57 9.57 9.56
CA GLY A 39 16.01 10.98 9.62
C GLY A 39 15.38 11.90 8.58
N PHE A 40 14.32 11.50 7.89
CA PHE A 40 13.57 12.34 6.95
C PHE A 40 12.33 12.94 7.60
N LEU A 41 11.85 14.08 7.05
CA LEU A 41 10.57 14.66 7.40
C LEU A 41 9.48 14.16 6.42
N PRO A 42 8.54 13.31 6.86
CA PRO A 42 7.47 12.84 6.00
C PRO A 42 6.41 13.91 5.75
N VAL A 43 5.95 14.02 4.50
CA VAL A 43 4.78 14.82 4.12
C VAL A 43 3.72 13.87 3.60
N ILE A 44 2.70 13.59 4.41
CA ILE A 44 1.62 12.68 4.04
C ILE A 44 0.62 13.43 3.16
N ALA A 45 0.46 12.96 1.91
CA ALA A 45 -0.46 13.52 0.93
C ALA A 45 -1.01 12.40 0.01
N PRO A 46 -1.91 11.56 0.53
CA PRO A 46 -2.48 10.46 -0.25
C PRO A 46 -3.22 10.98 -1.49
N ILE A 47 -2.88 10.43 -2.64
CA ILE A 47 -3.51 10.75 -3.94
C ILE A 47 -4.70 9.84 -4.24
N LEU A 48 -4.77 8.73 -3.53
CA LEU A 48 -5.90 7.83 -3.52
C LEU A 48 -6.42 7.70 -2.09
N SER A 49 -7.73 7.56 -1.93
CA SER A 49 -8.39 7.19 -0.68
C SER A 49 -8.95 5.78 -0.79
N ILE A 50 -8.94 5.03 0.31
CA ILE A 50 -9.59 3.73 0.38
C ILE A 50 -11.02 3.95 0.89
N ILE A 51 -11.98 3.59 0.06
CA ILE A 51 -13.40 3.63 0.42
C ILE A 51 -13.86 2.19 0.69
N GLY A 52 -14.23 1.92 1.94
CA GLY A 52 -14.83 0.66 2.34
C GLY A 52 -16.20 0.44 1.70
N SER A 53 -16.56 -0.81 1.51
CA SER A 53 -17.89 -1.25 1.09
C SER A 53 -18.48 -2.17 2.14
N GLU A 54 -19.76 -2.02 2.41
CA GLU A 54 -20.45 -3.03 3.19
C GLU A 54 -20.52 -4.32 2.40
N ILE A 55 -20.14 -5.42 3.04
CA ILE A 55 -20.19 -6.75 2.44
C ILE A 55 -20.96 -7.71 3.33
N ARG A 56 -21.72 -8.60 2.70
CA ARG A 56 -22.36 -9.70 3.39
C ARG A 56 -21.46 -10.93 3.31
N ALA A 57 -21.05 -11.40 4.47
CA ALA A 57 -20.37 -12.67 4.59
C ALA A 57 -21.39 -13.83 4.43
N PRO A 58 -20.96 -15.00 3.95
CA PRO A 58 -21.83 -16.17 3.91
C PRO A 58 -22.09 -16.69 5.33
N ASP A 59 -23.30 -17.23 5.56
CA ASP A 59 -23.70 -17.77 6.86
C ASP A 59 -22.86 -19.00 7.25
N ARG A 60 -22.48 -19.80 6.25
CA ARG A 60 -21.59 -20.97 6.39
C ARG A 60 -20.35 -20.78 5.55
N MET A 61 -19.19 -20.91 6.17
CA MET A 61 -17.88 -20.85 5.52
C MET A 61 -16.82 -21.56 6.36
N ALA A 62 -15.78 -22.08 5.69
CA ALA A 62 -14.65 -22.71 6.34
C ALA A 62 -13.70 -21.66 6.93
N ALA A 63 -13.38 -20.62 6.16
CA ALA A 63 -12.41 -19.60 6.57
C ALA A 63 -12.60 -18.26 5.83
N THR A 64 -12.01 -17.20 6.37
CA THR A 64 -11.80 -15.91 5.70
C THR A 64 -10.37 -15.84 5.15
N ILE A 65 -10.20 -15.23 3.97
CA ILE A 65 -8.88 -14.99 3.36
C ILE A 65 -8.65 -13.49 3.25
N LEU A 66 -7.55 -13.00 3.80
CA LEU A 66 -7.19 -11.58 3.81
C LEU A 66 -5.87 -11.36 3.08
N THR A 67 -5.93 -10.76 1.88
CA THR A 67 -4.75 -10.40 1.09
C THR A 67 -4.31 -8.95 1.28
N SER A 68 -5.08 -8.17 2.05
CA SER A 68 -4.80 -6.76 2.30
C SER A 68 -5.41 -6.31 3.63
N ARG A 69 -4.68 -5.46 4.34
CA ARG A 69 -5.16 -4.77 5.55
C ARG A 69 -6.47 -4.00 5.31
N ASN A 70 -6.64 -3.46 4.11
CA ASN A 70 -7.84 -2.68 3.75
C ASN A 70 -9.14 -3.50 3.73
N ALA A 71 -9.06 -4.84 3.70
CA ALA A 71 -10.22 -5.71 3.76
C ALA A 71 -10.67 -6.03 5.19
N VAL A 72 -9.79 -5.85 6.19
CA VAL A 72 -10.08 -6.18 7.60
C VAL A 72 -11.27 -5.40 8.15
N PRO A 73 -11.39 -4.06 7.93
CA PRO A 73 -12.53 -3.29 8.47
C PRO A 73 -13.90 -3.71 7.94
N ALA A 74 -13.96 -4.38 6.80
CA ALA A 74 -15.21 -4.89 6.23
C ALA A 74 -15.67 -6.23 6.86
N CYS A 75 -14.79 -6.86 7.67
CA CYS A 75 -15.09 -8.11 8.35
C CYS A 75 -15.87 -7.84 9.65
N LYS A 76 -17.09 -8.38 9.75
CA LYS A 76 -17.94 -8.24 10.95
C LYS A 76 -17.50 -9.19 12.08
N PRO A 77 -17.82 -8.89 13.35
CA PRO A 77 -17.50 -9.74 14.50
C PRO A 77 -17.98 -11.20 14.38
N SER A 78 -19.06 -11.45 13.64
CA SER A 78 -19.56 -12.81 13.37
C SER A 78 -18.55 -13.73 12.64
N LEU A 79 -17.49 -13.17 12.10
CA LEU A 79 -16.43 -13.92 11.43
C LEU A 79 -15.24 -14.26 12.33
N TYR A 80 -15.15 -13.66 13.51
CA TYR A 80 -13.93 -13.67 14.33
C TYR A 80 -13.59 -15.02 14.95
N ASP A 81 -14.57 -15.90 15.11
CA ASP A 81 -14.37 -17.27 15.59
C ASP A 81 -13.96 -18.25 14.47
N ARG A 82 -14.05 -17.82 13.22
CA ARG A 82 -13.62 -18.61 12.07
C ARG A 82 -12.14 -18.42 11.79
N PRO A 83 -11.45 -19.43 11.23
CA PRO A 83 -10.08 -19.27 10.77
C PRO A 83 -9.96 -18.12 9.79
N VAL A 84 -8.89 -17.32 9.93
CA VAL A 84 -8.51 -16.32 8.95
C VAL A 84 -7.09 -16.59 8.45
N PHE A 85 -6.92 -16.62 7.14
CA PHE A 85 -5.64 -16.79 6.46
C PHE A 85 -5.19 -15.46 5.86
N ALA A 86 -4.08 -14.92 6.37
CA ALA A 86 -3.51 -13.66 5.91
C ALA A 86 -2.27 -13.90 5.04
N VAL A 87 -2.11 -13.14 3.98
CA VAL A 87 -0.96 -13.26 3.07
C VAL A 87 0.36 -12.87 3.73
N GLY A 88 0.33 -11.95 4.69
CA GLY A 88 1.56 -11.46 5.33
C GLY A 88 1.30 -10.86 6.71
N THR A 89 2.40 -10.69 7.45
CA THR A 89 2.45 -10.33 8.87
C THR A 89 1.65 -9.09 9.24
N ALA A 90 1.71 -8.02 8.43
CA ALA A 90 0.97 -6.78 8.72
C ALA A 90 -0.56 -6.97 8.63
N THR A 91 -1.04 -7.84 7.72
CA THR A 91 -2.46 -8.16 7.59
C THR A 91 -2.91 -9.10 8.71
N ALA A 92 -2.08 -10.10 9.06
CA ALA A 92 -2.33 -11.02 10.16
C ALA A 92 -2.45 -10.27 11.50
N ARG A 93 -1.50 -9.35 11.78
CA ARG A 93 -1.53 -8.53 12.98
C ARG A 93 -2.81 -7.71 13.07
N LEU A 94 -3.20 -7.00 12.01
CA LEU A 94 -4.41 -6.19 12.00
C LEU A 94 -5.67 -7.05 12.17
N ALA A 95 -5.69 -8.26 11.61
CA ALA A 95 -6.80 -9.19 11.83
C ALA A 95 -6.92 -9.62 13.30
N ALA A 96 -5.80 -9.94 13.95
CA ALA A 96 -5.79 -10.26 15.39
C ALA A 96 -6.25 -9.06 16.24
N GLU A 97 -5.76 -7.86 15.95
CA GLU A 97 -6.17 -6.62 16.62
C GLU A 97 -7.67 -6.32 16.43
N ALA A 98 -8.24 -6.69 15.28
CA ALA A 98 -9.68 -6.56 15.01
C ALA A 98 -10.54 -7.57 15.78
N GLY A 99 -9.95 -8.64 16.34
CA GLY A 99 -10.62 -9.63 17.17
C GLY A 99 -10.69 -11.04 16.58
N PHE A 100 -10.05 -11.33 15.44
CA PHE A 100 -9.98 -12.71 14.92
C PHE A 100 -9.14 -13.58 15.86
N ARG A 101 -9.69 -14.71 16.30
CA ARG A 101 -9.09 -15.61 17.30
C ARG A 101 -8.11 -16.64 16.71
N ARG A 102 -8.31 -17.00 15.45
CA ARG A 102 -7.55 -18.05 14.74
C ARG A 102 -6.91 -17.48 13.48
N VAL A 103 -5.74 -16.84 13.65
CA VAL A 103 -5.05 -16.14 12.57
C VAL A 103 -3.87 -16.97 12.09
N PHE A 104 -3.87 -17.31 10.80
CA PHE A 104 -2.79 -17.99 10.09
C PHE A 104 -2.09 -16.98 9.19
N ASN A 105 -0.77 -16.93 9.22
CA ASN A 105 0.05 -16.02 8.40
C ASN A 105 0.90 -16.83 7.44
N ALA A 106 0.68 -16.64 6.12
CA ALA A 106 1.50 -17.29 5.10
C ALA A 106 2.93 -16.74 5.04
N ASP A 107 3.11 -15.51 5.55
CA ASP A 107 4.39 -14.78 5.53
C ASP A 107 5.10 -14.80 4.17
N GLY A 108 4.33 -14.74 3.11
CA GLY A 108 4.80 -14.89 1.75
C GLY A 108 3.91 -14.20 0.71
N ASP A 109 3.76 -14.85 -0.41
CA ASP A 109 2.95 -14.40 -1.53
C ASP A 109 1.61 -15.17 -1.64
N ALA A 110 0.91 -14.94 -2.76
CA ALA A 110 -0.36 -15.61 -3.02
C ALA A 110 -0.23 -17.13 -3.19
N ALA A 111 0.92 -17.63 -3.64
CA ALA A 111 1.16 -19.06 -3.80
C ALA A 111 1.34 -19.74 -2.43
N ALA A 112 2.17 -19.16 -1.57
CA ALA A 112 2.34 -19.62 -0.18
C ALA A 112 1.01 -19.64 0.58
N LEU A 113 0.15 -18.64 0.36
CA LEU A 113 -1.18 -18.59 0.96
C LEU A 113 -2.10 -19.72 0.45
N VAL A 114 -2.06 -20.04 -0.84
CA VAL A 114 -2.82 -21.16 -1.43
C VAL A 114 -2.37 -22.49 -0.84
N ASP A 115 -1.05 -22.70 -0.74
CA ASP A 115 -0.50 -23.94 -0.20
C ASP A 115 -0.86 -24.11 1.27
N MET A 116 -0.69 -23.07 2.10
CA MET A 116 -1.09 -23.09 3.51
C MET A 116 -2.58 -23.43 3.69
N ILE A 117 -3.47 -22.85 2.87
CA ILE A 117 -4.91 -23.14 2.94
C ILE A 117 -5.17 -24.61 2.58
N ALA A 118 -4.53 -25.13 1.52
CA ALA A 118 -4.71 -26.50 1.08
C ALA A 118 -4.17 -27.56 2.06
N ASP A 119 -3.11 -27.18 2.82
CA ASP A 119 -2.56 -28.03 3.87
C ASP A 119 -3.38 -28.03 5.16
N THR A 120 -4.21 -26.97 5.36
CA THR A 120 -4.96 -26.77 6.62
C THR A 120 -6.43 -27.14 6.52
N LEU A 121 -7.04 -27.02 5.34
CA LEU A 121 -8.47 -27.17 5.10
C LEU A 121 -8.76 -28.15 3.96
N PHE A 122 -9.92 -28.77 4.04
CA PHE A 122 -10.47 -29.59 2.95
C PHE A 122 -11.59 -28.83 2.21
N PRO A 123 -11.75 -29.02 0.89
CA PRO A 123 -12.86 -28.42 0.13
C PRO A 123 -14.26 -28.72 0.71
N ALA A 124 -14.41 -29.83 1.40
CA ALA A 124 -15.66 -30.26 2.05
C ALA A 124 -15.99 -29.43 3.31
N ASP A 125 -15.04 -28.73 3.93
CA ASP A 125 -15.24 -27.92 5.14
C ASP A 125 -16.16 -26.72 4.89
N GLY A 126 -16.32 -26.35 3.63
CA GLY A 126 -17.18 -25.25 3.21
C GLY A 126 -16.50 -24.21 2.34
N PRO A 127 -17.23 -23.17 1.93
CA PRO A 127 -16.65 -22.12 1.07
C PRO A 127 -15.64 -21.25 1.82
N LEU A 128 -14.67 -20.75 1.08
CA LEU A 128 -13.70 -19.73 1.52
C LEU A 128 -14.24 -18.34 1.21
N PHE A 129 -14.21 -17.44 2.17
CA PHE A 129 -14.64 -16.05 2.01
C PHE A 129 -13.45 -15.15 1.74
N LEU A 130 -13.45 -14.46 0.58
CA LEU A 130 -12.36 -13.59 0.13
C LEU A 130 -12.85 -12.14 -0.01
N PRO A 131 -12.88 -11.33 1.07
CA PRO A 131 -13.05 -9.90 1.00
C PRO A 131 -11.78 -9.27 0.40
N THR A 132 -11.94 -8.45 -0.66
CA THR A 132 -10.81 -7.96 -1.44
C THR A 132 -11.10 -6.59 -2.05
N GLY A 133 -10.08 -5.91 -2.54
CA GLY A 133 -10.23 -4.67 -3.29
C GLY A 133 -10.86 -4.90 -4.67
N GLN A 134 -11.47 -3.86 -5.22
CA GLN A 134 -12.00 -3.87 -6.58
C GLN A 134 -10.89 -4.25 -7.57
N GLY A 135 -11.15 -5.20 -8.44
CA GLY A 135 -10.19 -5.72 -9.43
C GLY A 135 -9.10 -6.63 -8.86
N GLN A 136 -9.08 -6.88 -7.55
CA GLN A 136 -8.08 -7.71 -6.88
C GLN A 136 -8.60 -9.11 -6.53
N GLY A 137 -7.68 -10.04 -6.19
CA GLY A 137 -8.00 -11.38 -5.68
C GLY A 137 -8.54 -12.37 -6.73
N ILE A 138 -8.56 -12.02 -8.01
CA ILE A 138 -9.09 -12.89 -9.08
C ILE A 138 -8.20 -14.11 -9.26
N ASN A 139 -6.89 -13.92 -9.43
CA ASN A 139 -5.94 -15.01 -9.64
C ASN A 139 -5.87 -15.94 -8.43
N LEU A 140 -5.88 -15.40 -7.20
CA LEU A 140 -5.93 -16.18 -5.98
C LEU A 140 -7.19 -17.05 -5.93
N ALA A 141 -8.36 -16.47 -6.26
CA ALA A 141 -9.60 -17.23 -6.32
C ALA A 141 -9.58 -18.34 -7.36
N ILE A 142 -8.93 -18.12 -8.52
CA ILE A 142 -8.73 -19.15 -9.55
C ILE A 142 -7.83 -20.27 -9.00
N SER A 143 -6.68 -19.95 -8.41
CA SER A 143 -5.73 -20.92 -7.87
C SER A 143 -6.38 -21.81 -6.80
N LEU A 144 -7.17 -21.24 -5.89
CA LEU A 144 -7.90 -22.00 -4.88
C LEU A 144 -9.02 -22.89 -5.48
N ARG A 145 -9.70 -22.40 -6.51
CA ARG A 145 -10.72 -23.21 -7.22
C ARG A 145 -10.09 -24.40 -7.95
N LEU A 146 -8.91 -24.24 -8.52
CA LEU A 146 -8.14 -25.34 -9.11
C LEU A 146 -7.73 -26.42 -8.08
N ARG A 147 -7.64 -26.05 -6.79
CA ARG A 147 -7.46 -26.97 -5.66
C ARG A 147 -8.77 -27.52 -5.09
N GLY A 148 -9.92 -27.29 -5.78
CA GLY A 148 -11.23 -27.80 -5.41
C GLY A 148 -12.04 -26.93 -4.45
N PHE A 149 -11.50 -25.80 -3.96
CA PHE A 149 -12.21 -24.95 -3.02
C PHE A 149 -13.28 -24.08 -3.70
N ARG A 150 -14.44 -23.93 -3.05
CA ARG A 150 -15.44 -22.94 -3.40
C ARG A 150 -15.01 -21.58 -2.82
N VAL A 151 -14.75 -20.58 -3.66
CA VAL A 151 -14.31 -19.24 -3.22
C VAL A 151 -15.41 -18.21 -3.49
N LEU A 152 -15.82 -17.52 -2.43
CA LEU A 152 -16.80 -16.42 -2.44
C LEU A 152 -16.07 -15.09 -2.31
N ARG A 153 -15.76 -14.49 -3.44
CA ARG A 153 -15.10 -13.17 -3.50
C ARG A 153 -16.13 -12.05 -3.33
N ARG A 154 -15.83 -11.07 -2.47
CA ARG A 154 -16.60 -9.82 -2.30
C ARG A 154 -15.70 -8.61 -2.36
N ILE A 155 -16.18 -7.53 -2.97
CA ILE A 155 -15.47 -6.26 -3.01
C ILE A 155 -15.69 -5.54 -1.69
N ALA A 156 -14.67 -5.58 -0.83
CA ALA A 156 -14.66 -4.98 0.50
C ALA A 156 -14.25 -3.50 0.50
N TYR A 157 -13.51 -3.08 -0.52
CA TYR A 157 -13.08 -1.70 -0.67
C TYR A 157 -12.71 -1.38 -2.13
N ARG A 158 -12.64 -0.09 -2.42
CA ARG A 158 -12.10 0.43 -3.68
C ARG A 158 -11.15 1.58 -3.41
N ALA A 159 -10.16 1.76 -4.28
CA ALA A 159 -9.37 2.98 -4.33
C ALA A 159 -10.15 4.06 -5.09
N ALA A 160 -10.31 5.22 -4.50
CA ALA A 160 -10.90 6.38 -5.14
C ALA A 160 -9.85 7.47 -5.31
N ARG A 161 -9.87 8.13 -6.45
CA ARG A 161 -8.97 9.24 -6.76
C ARG A 161 -9.42 10.49 -6.02
N VAL A 162 -8.49 11.21 -5.37
CA VAL A 162 -8.80 12.54 -4.83
C VAL A 162 -9.02 13.51 -5.99
N PRO A 163 -9.99 14.44 -5.89
CA PRO A 163 -10.32 15.34 -7.00
C PRO A 163 -9.28 16.43 -7.23
N VAL A 164 -8.56 16.83 -6.18
CA VAL A 164 -7.57 17.90 -6.20
C VAL A 164 -6.28 17.48 -5.50
N LEU A 165 -5.18 18.17 -5.79
CA LEU A 165 -3.92 17.92 -5.11
C LEU A 165 -4.09 18.22 -3.61
N PRO A 166 -3.68 17.29 -2.70
CA PRO A 166 -3.76 17.55 -1.26
C PRO A 166 -2.99 18.80 -0.88
N GLN A 167 -3.58 19.62 -0.02
CA GLN A 167 -3.01 20.91 0.39
C GLN A 167 -1.59 20.80 0.93
N SER A 168 -1.30 19.73 1.68
CA SER A 168 0.06 19.46 2.18
C SER A 168 1.07 19.29 1.05
N ALA A 169 0.73 18.59 -0.03
CA ALA A 169 1.60 18.46 -1.20
C ALA A 169 1.75 19.79 -1.93
N GLU A 170 0.65 20.51 -2.13
CA GLU A 170 0.63 21.78 -2.85
C GLU A 170 1.52 22.85 -2.18
N ILE A 171 1.38 23.02 -0.87
CA ILE A 171 2.18 23.98 -0.09
C ILE A 171 3.67 23.65 -0.22
N HIS A 172 4.06 22.40 0.04
CA HIS A 172 5.47 22.01 0.01
C HIS A 172 6.10 22.07 -1.38
N LEU A 173 5.31 21.80 -2.44
CA LEU A 173 5.76 21.97 -3.82
C LEU A 173 5.97 23.43 -4.18
N LYS A 174 5.01 24.31 -3.86
CA LYS A 174 5.12 25.76 -4.11
C LYS A 174 6.30 26.41 -3.41
N GLN A 175 6.63 25.91 -2.22
CA GLN A 175 7.75 26.42 -1.42
C GLN A 175 9.09 25.77 -1.77
N GLY A 176 9.13 24.80 -2.69
CA GLY A 176 10.37 24.09 -3.06
C GLY A 176 10.99 23.25 -1.93
N LEU A 177 10.17 22.80 -0.97
CA LEU A 177 10.65 22.13 0.24
C LEU A 177 10.80 20.61 0.11
N LEU A 178 10.38 20.01 -1.01
CA LEU A 178 10.42 18.58 -1.21
C LEU A 178 11.74 18.13 -1.83
N ALA A 179 12.40 17.18 -1.20
CA ALA A 179 13.57 16.51 -1.76
C ALA A 179 13.18 15.32 -2.65
N ALA A 180 12.12 14.59 -2.27
CA ALA A 180 11.65 13.42 -3.00
C ALA A 180 10.13 13.21 -2.86
N ALA A 181 9.56 12.42 -3.80
CA ALA A 181 8.18 11.94 -3.77
C ALA A 181 8.14 10.43 -4.04
N LEU A 182 7.40 9.67 -3.23
CA LEU A 182 7.34 8.22 -3.29
C LEU A 182 6.08 7.73 -4.02
N PHE A 183 6.27 6.83 -4.99
CA PHE A 183 5.19 6.26 -5.81
C PHE A 183 5.16 4.73 -5.72
N PHE A 184 4.18 4.19 -5.01
CA PHE A 184 4.00 2.77 -4.75
C PHE A 184 3.14 2.04 -5.80
N SER A 185 2.60 2.75 -6.79
CA SER A 185 1.85 2.16 -7.89
C SER A 185 1.80 3.09 -9.12
N GLY A 186 1.59 2.49 -10.29
CA GLY A 186 1.38 3.26 -11.52
C GLY A 186 0.10 4.08 -11.50
N GLU A 187 -0.93 3.61 -10.81
CA GLU A 187 -2.19 4.36 -10.65
C GLU A 187 -1.98 5.65 -9.87
N THR A 188 -1.29 5.57 -8.73
CA THR A 188 -0.94 6.74 -7.92
C THR A 188 -0.06 7.71 -8.73
N ALA A 189 0.94 7.21 -9.45
CA ALA A 189 1.82 8.03 -10.28
C ALA A 189 1.05 8.74 -11.39
N CYS A 190 0.20 8.02 -12.13
CA CYS A 190 -0.62 8.58 -13.19
C CYS A 190 -1.58 9.66 -12.67
N HIS A 191 -2.23 9.42 -11.54
CA HIS A 191 -3.15 10.40 -10.97
C HIS A 191 -2.42 11.62 -10.41
N PHE A 192 -1.27 11.45 -9.77
CA PHE A 192 -0.43 12.56 -9.31
C PHE A 192 -0.03 13.49 -10.47
N VAL A 193 0.44 12.92 -11.58
CA VAL A 193 0.79 13.70 -12.78
C VAL A 193 -0.37 14.58 -13.23
N ARG A 194 -1.58 14.02 -13.31
CA ARG A 194 -2.79 14.79 -13.68
C ARG A 194 -3.07 15.92 -12.71
N LEU A 195 -2.94 15.68 -11.40
CA LEU A 195 -3.18 16.70 -10.38
C LEU A 195 -2.14 17.82 -10.45
N ILE A 196 -0.86 17.49 -10.67
CA ILE A 196 0.21 18.48 -10.84
C ILE A 196 -0.02 19.34 -12.07
N GLN A 197 -0.43 18.73 -13.20
CA GLN A 197 -0.76 19.47 -14.43
C GLN A 197 -1.97 20.38 -14.22
N ALA A 198 -3.05 19.87 -13.61
CA ALA A 198 -4.26 20.65 -13.33
C ALA A 198 -4.01 21.82 -12.35
N ALA A 199 -3.09 21.64 -11.39
CA ALA A 199 -2.69 22.68 -10.45
C ALA A 199 -1.69 23.69 -11.01
N GLY A 200 -1.17 23.50 -12.24
CA GLY A 200 -0.14 24.37 -12.82
C GLY A 200 1.23 24.26 -12.15
N LEU A 201 1.51 23.14 -11.45
CA LEU A 201 2.70 22.95 -10.64
C LEU A 201 3.80 22.12 -11.34
N VAL A 202 3.76 22.02 -12.66
CA VAL A 202 4.74 21.22 -13.42
C VAL A 202 6.19 21.65 -13.17
N ALA A 203 6.46 22.94 -13.04
CA ALA A 203 7.79 23.45 -12.76
C ALA A 203 8.26 23.14 -11.32
N ALA A 204 7.36 22.99 -10.38
CA ALA A 204 7.66 22.80 -8.96
C ALA A 204 8.29 21.42 -8.64
N VAL A 205 8.23 20.46 -9.56
CA VAL A 205 8.86 19.15 -9.38
C VAL A 205 10.29 19.06 -9.92
N ARG A 206 10.86 20.12 -10.51
CA ARG A 206 12.20 20.10 -11.14
C ARG A 206 13.32 19.74 -10.16
N ASP A 207 13.20 20.16 -8.91
CA ASP A 207 14.19 19.89 -7.87
C ASP A 207 13.84 18.64 -7.03
N VAL A 208 12.72 18.00 -7.30
CA VAL A 208 12.22 16.83 -6.58
C VAL A 208 12.67 15.53 -7.26
N GLU A 209 13.11 14.55 -6.49
CA GLU A 209 13.37 13.20 -6.99
C GLU A 209 12.08 12.35 -6.92
N ALA A 210 11.67 11.76 -8.04
CA ALA A 210 10.60 10.77 -8.05
C ALA A 210 11.16 9.38 -7.76
N VAL A 211 10.72 8.74 -6.68
CA VAL A 211 11.11 7.37 -6.30
C VAL A 211 9.95 6.43 -6.54
N SER A 212 10.15 5.47 -7.43
CA SER A 212 9.12 4.52 -7.86
C SER A 212 9.43 3.09 -7.42
N ILE A 213 8.39 2.36 -7.04
CA ILE A 213 8.49 0.95 -6.62
C ILE A 213 8.88 0.00 -7.75
N SER A 214 8.63 0.38 -9.01
CA SER A 214 8.93 -0.45 -10.18
C SER A 214 9.02 0.37 -11.45
N THR A 215 9.65 -0.18 -12.48
CA THR A 215 9.75 0.43 -13.82
C THR A 215 8.35 0.73 -14.39
N ARG A 216 7.39 -0.16 -14.24
CA ARG A 216 6.01 0.04 -14.69
C ARG A 216 5.35 1.23 -14.00
N ALA A 217 5.57 1.39 -12.69
CA ALA A 217 5.02 2.51 -11.93
C ALA A 217 5.71 3.84 -12.26
N ALA A 218 6.94 3.82 -12.75
CA ALA A 218 7.69 5.01 -13.16
C ALA A 218 7.26 5.58 -14.52
N VAL A 219 6.60 4.78 -15.39
CA VAL A 219 6.24 5.23 -16.76
C VAL A 219 5.48 6.54 -16.77
N PRO A 220 4.39 6.75 -16.00
CA PRO A 220 3.64 8.01 -16.02
C PRO A 220 4.47 9.21 -15.57
N LEU A 221 5.46 8.99 -14.67
CA LEU A 221 6.26 10.07 -14.10
C LEU A 221 7.16 10.75 -15.12
N ARG A 222 7.51 10.08 -16.23
CA ARG A 222 8.36 10.61 -17.31
C ARG A 222 7.79 11.84 -18.01
N SER A 223 6.50 12.12 -17.83
CA SER A 223 5.83 13.30 -18.41
C SER A 223 6.07 14.58 -17.60
N LEU A 224 6.71 14.50 -16.45
CA LEU A 224 7.07 15.67 -15.64
C LEU A 224 8.59 15.85 -15.55
N PRO A 225 9.07 17.08 -15.40
CA PRO A 225 10.50 17.41 -15.43
C PRO A 225 11.16 17.20 -14.04
N TRP A 226 11.09 15.99 -13.50
CA TRP A 226 11.74 15.66 -12.23
C TRP A 226 13.25 15.87 -12.27
N ARG A 227 13.86 16.22 -11.13
CA ARG A 227 15.32 16.22 -11.00
C ARG A 227 15.90 14.86 -11.43
N ARG A 228 15.28 13.79 -10.98
CA ARG A 228 15.63 12.39 -11.29
C ARG A 228 14.42 11.48 -11.05
N ILE A 229 14.34 10.39 -11.79
CA ILE A 229 13.41 9.29 -11.52
C ILE A 229 14.25 8.07 -11.13
N SER A 230 14.11 7.61 -9.89
CA SER A 230 14.79 6.44 -9.34
C SER A 230 13.79 5.29 -9.18
N VAL A 231 14.20 4.09 -9.55
CA VAL A 231 13.36 2.88 -9.49
C VAL A 231 13.98 1.88 -8.52
N ALA A 232 13.17 1.36 -7.61
CA ALA A 232 13.61 0.35 -6.65
C ALA A 232 14.07 -0.93 -7.36
N ALA A 233 15.19 -1.49 -6.89
CA ALA A 233 15.74 -2.74 -7.43
C ALA A 233 14.83 -3.95 -7.20
N LYS A 234 14.04 -3.92 -6.12
CA LYS A 234 12.99 -4.89 -5.81
C LYS A 234 11.68 -4.13 -5.52
N PRO A 235 10.50 -4.68 -5.87
CA PRO A 235 9.23 -3.98 -5.71
C PRO A 235 8.74 -4.02 -4.24
N ASN A 236 9.55 -3.50 -3.33
CA ASN A 236 9.24 -3.39 -1.92
C ASN A 236 9.67 -2.03 -1.35
N GLN A 237 9.13 -1.70 -0.19
CA GLN A 237 9.37 -0.42 0.49
C GLN A 237 10.83 -0.24 0.92
N ASP A 238 11.51 -1.33 1.34
CA ASP A 238 12.90 -1.24 1.79
C ASP A 238 13.82 -0.77 0.68
N ALA A 239 13.68 -1.37 -0.51
CA ALA A 239 14.43 -0.98 -1.69
C ALA A 239 14.10 0.45 -2.16
N MET A 240 12.86 0.93 -1.97
CA MET A 240 12.50 2.31 -2.26
C MET A 240 13.17 3.28 -1.29
N LEU A 241 13.09 3.03 0.02
CA LEU A 241 13.68 3.92 1.03
C LEU A 241 15.21 3.94 0.98
N ALA A 242 15.84 2.86 0.55
CA ALA A 242 17.30 2.80 0.34
C ALA A 242 17.79 3.79 -0.73
N LEU A 243 16.93 4.19 -1.69
CA LEU A 243 17.29 5.17 -2.73
C LEU A 243 17.35 6.62 -2.21
N LEU A 244 16.81 6.89 -1.03
CA LEU A 244 16.81 8.24 -0.43
C LEU A 244 18.12 8.59 0.29
N LYS A 245 18.98 7.60 0.49
CA LYS A 245 20.25 7.70 1.24
C LYS A 245 21.43 8.18 0.38
#